data_cfd1785da8e6539d9d1898b2b458c4d5
#
_entry.id   cfd1785da8e6539d9d1898b2b458c4d5
#
_cell.length_a   1.000
_cell.length_b   1.000
_cell.length_c   1.000
_cell.angle_alpha   90.00
_cell.angle_beta   90.00
_cell.angle_gamma   90.00
#
_symmetry.space_group_name_H-M   'P 1'
#
loop_
_entity.id
_entity.type
_entity.pdbx_description
1 polymer ?
#
loop_
_entity_poly.entity_id
_entity_poly.type
_entity_poly.pdbx_seq_one_letter_code
_entity_poly.pdbx_strand_id
1 'polypeptide(L)'
;MEINKILKIIVFLLLSFNSNAEEEIIFPMATVFESTSDGFFFGALISSFNLIFNFDAALFNVVITSLKVSFSAVFISSFIAVPLGIIVALNKFIGKNILMICLNTLMALPTVVIGLIMYGVLNRQGLLGNIDLLYTQTAIVIGLCILIIPVILNLTISAVYSSDPRLAERCTLLGATQIQKILIYINEVRFALMTGIVTGYGRAIGEVGIAMMVGGNIEGYTRTMTTAIALETSKGSFEFALSLGVMLLFIALLINILLHYFQQK
;
A
#
# COMPACT_ATOMS: atom_id res chain seq x y z
N MET A 1 23.48 16.42 -1.29
CA MET A 1 23.93 17.07 -0.05
C MET A 1 22.81 17.29 0.99
N GLU A 2 21.55 17.21 0.60
CA GLU A 2 20.40 17.42 1.49
C GLU A 2 19.93 16.15 2.25
N ILE A 3 20.06 14.97 1.66
CA ILE A 3 19.63 13.69 2.26
C ILE A 3 20.39 13.38 3.56
N ASN A 4 21.68 13.75 3.64
CA ASN A 4 22.49 13.58 4.84
C ASN A 4 22.02 14.47 6.01
N LYS A 5 21.30 15.57 5.72
CA LYS A 5 20.69 16.42 6.74
C LYS A 5 19.40 15.81 7.27
N ILE A 6 18.56 15.27 6.40
CA ILE A 6 17.30 14.60 6.79
C ILE A 6 17.59 13.34 7.59
N LEU A 7 18.57 12.53 7.16
CA LEU A 7 18.99 11.34 7.89
C LEU A 7 19.58 11.70 9.27
N LYS A 8 20.36 12.78 9.37
CA LYS A 8 20.87 13.28 10.65
C LYS A 8 19.77 13.79 11.57
N ILE A 9 18.73 14.41 11.04
CA ILE A 9 17.59 14.87 11.83
C ILE A 9 16.78 13.67 12.35
N ILE A 10 16.55 12.64 11.51
CA ILE A 10 15.87 11.41 11.92
C ILE A 10 16.69 10.64 12.96
N VAL A 11 18.00 10.52 12.74
CA VAL A 11 18.92 9.87 13.69
C VAL A 11 19.04 10.68 14.97
N PHE A 12 19.06 12.01 14.91
CA PHE A 12 19.06 12.89 16.09
C PHE A 12 17.76 12.76 16.89
N LEU A 13 16.60 12.70 16.23
CA LEU A 13 15.31 12.42 16.87
C LEU A 13 15.28 11.02 17.50
N LEU A 14 15.88 10.02 16.88
CA LEU A 14 15.97 8.66 17.43
C LEU A 14 17.02 8.54 18.55
N LEU A 15 18.10 9.29 18.52
CA LEU A 15 19.17 9.25 19.53
C LEU A 15 18.88 10.15 20.74
N SER A 16 18.13 11.23 20.59
CA SER A 16 17.66 12.03 21.73
C SER A 16 16.65 11.30 22.62
N PHE A 17 16.09 10.17 22.14
CA PHE A 17 15.23 9.28 22.94
C PHE A 17 16.00 8.17 23.69
N ASN A 18 17.32 8.00 23.47
CA ASN A 18 18.12 6.94 24.09
C ASN A 18 19.13 7.48 25.12
N SER A 19 18.75 8.51 25.83
CA SER A 19 19.52 8.96 27.01
C SER A 19 18.86 8.36 28.26
N ASN A 20 19.39 7.22 28.71
CA ASN A 20 19.18 6.70 30.05
C ASN A 20 19.62 7.77 31.07
N ALA A 21 18.68 8.45 31.66
CA ALA A 21 18.81 9.12 32.92
C ALA A 21 17.61 8.69 33.77
N GLU A 22 17.84 7.65 34.56
CA GLU A 22 17.10 7.42 35.80
C GLU A 22 17.31 8.66 36.68
N GLU A 23 16.38 9.62 36.60
CA GLU A 23 16.08 10.54 37.70
C GLU A 23 14.66 11.04 37.45
N GLU A 24 13.81 10.84 38.47
CA GLU A 24 12.47 11.32 38.60
C GLU A 24 12.38 12.83 38.33
N ILE A 25 12.23 13.21 37.09
CA ILE A 25 11.62 14.49 36.78
C ILE A 25 10.15 14.15 36.52
N ILE A 26 9.39 14.06 37.63
CA ILE A 26 7.94 14.23 37.62
C ILE A 26 7.69 15.61 37.03
N PHE A 27 7.60 15.65 35.72
CA PHE A 27 7.12 16.85 35.05
C PHE A 27 5.68 17.07 35.49
N PRO A 28 5.36 18.19 36.14
CA PRO A 28 3.99 18.55 36.45
C PRO A 28 3.19 18.95 35.21
N MET A 29 3.60 18.50 34.04
CA MET A 29 2.87 18.67 32.78
C MET A 29 1.62 17.79 32.69
N ALA A 30 1.55 16.66 33.39
CA ALA A 30 0.37 15.81 33.38
C ALA A 30 -0.88 16.49 33.96
N THR A 31 -0.69 17.42 34.90
CA THR A 31 -1.83 18.13 35.57
C THR A 31 -2.27 19.41 34.88
N VAL A 32 -1.48 19.95 33.94
CA VAL A 32 -1.81 21.17 33.21
C VAL A 32 -2.59 20.88 31.90
N PHE A 33 -2.49 19.67 31.37
CA PHE A 33 -3.14 19.28 30.10
C PHE A 33 -4.52 18.65 30.26
N GLU A 34 -5.05 18.47 31.47
CA GLU A 34 -6.34 17.82 31.69
C GLU A 34 -7.58 18.69 31.36
N SER A 35 -7.41 19.93 30.92
CA SER A 35 -8.58 20.86 30.75
C SER A 35 -8.73 21.46 29.35
N THR A 36 -7.92 21.07 28.34
CA THR A 36 -8.06 21.61 26.98
C THR A 36 -8.12 20.48 25.96
N SER A 37 -8.82 20.69 24.85
CA SER A 37 -8.90 19.76 23.70
C SER A 37 -7.51 19.31 23.20
N ASP A 38 -6.49 20.11 23.45
CA ASP A 38 -5.10 19.80 23.11
C ASP A 38 -4.50 18.69 23.99
N GLY A 39 -4.93 18.56 25.25
CA GLY A 39 -4.47 17.50 26.18
C GLY A 39 -4.89 16.09 25.75
N PHE A 40 -6.08 15.92 25.18
CA PHE A 40 -6.58 14.63 24.72
C PHE A 40 -5.72 14.08 23.57
N PHE A 41 -5.40 14.92 22.58
CA PHE A 41 -4.63 14.50 21.42
C PHE A 41 -3.17 14.18 21.78
N PHE A 42 -2.52 15.01 22.59
CA PHE A 42 -1.15 14.76 23.05
C PHE A 42 -1.06 13.56 23.98
N GLY A 43 -2.01 13.36 24.88
CA GLY A 43 -2.11 12.16 25.71
C GLY A 43 -2.23 10.89 24.88
N ALA A 44 -3.12 10.90 23.88
CA ALA A 44 -3.29 9.79 22.95
C ALA A 44 -2.02 9.51 22.12
N LEU A 45 -1.28 10.54 21.71
CA LEU A 45 0.02 10.38 21.03
C LEU A 45 1.06 9.70 21.92
N ILE A 46 1.21 10.14 23.17
CA ILE A 46 2.16 9.54 24.13
C ILE A 46 1.79 8.07 24.39
N SER A 47 0.51 7.78 24.64
CA SER A 47 0.00 6.41 24.81
C SER A 47 0.25 5.56 23.58
N SER A 48 0.10 6.15 22.37
CA SER A 48 0.37 5.48 21.09
C SER A 48 1.83 5.06 20.96
N PHE A 49 2.76 5.93 21.31
CA PHE A 49 4.19 5.59 21.31
C PHE A 49 4.50 4.48 22.33
N ASN A 50 3.91 4.53 23.52
CA ASN A 50 4.08 3.48 24.51
C ASN A 50 3.59 2.11 24.01
N LEU A 51 2.44 2.05 23.34
CA LEU A 51 1.94 0.80 22.73
C LEU A 51 2.88 0.25 21.65
N ILE A 52 3.46 1.14 20.83
CA ILE A 52 4.42 0.75 19.79
C ILE A 52 5.71 0.21 20.41
N PHE A 53 6.27 0.90 21.42
CA PHE A 53 7.53 0.50 22.07
C PHE A 53 7.40 -0.74 22.97
N ASN A 54 6.23 -0.95 23.57
CA ASN A 54 5.95 -2.15 24.38
C ASN A 54 5.66 -3.39 23.52
N PHE A 55 5.74 -3.30 22.19
CA PHE A 55 5.49 -4.42 21.28
C PHE A 55 4.14 -5.11 21.54
N ASP A 56 3.07 -4.32 21.66
CA ASP A 56 1.73 -4.88 21.86
C ASP A 56 1.40 -5.91 20.78
N ALA A 57 1.11 -7.15 21.21
CA ALA A 57 0.91 -8.28 20.30
C ALA A 57 -0.30 -8.09 19.38
N ALA A 58 -1.36 -7.43 19.84
CA ALA A 58 -2.55 -7.17 19.04
C ALA A 58 -2.23 -6.16 17.92
N LEU A 59 -1.48 -5.10 18.24
CA LEU A 59 -1.03 -4.11 17.28
C LEU A 59 -0.14 -4.73 16.19
N PHE A 60 0.87 -5.51 16.59
CA PHE A 60 1.80 -6.13 15.65
C PHE A 60 1.15 -7.18 14.74
N ASN A 61 0.19 -7.97 15.25
CA ASN A 61 -0.58 -8.90 14.43
C ASN A 61 -1.34 -8.19 13.30
N VAL A 62 -1.96 -7.06 13.59
CA VAL A 62 -2.66 -6.23 12.59
C VAL A 62 -1.70 -5.66 11.56
N VAL A 63 -0.52 -5.19 11.99
CA VAL A 63 0.54 -4.69 11.11
C VAL A 63 1.04 -5.77 10.16
N ILE A 64 1.38 -6.96 10.70
CA ILE A 64 1.87 -8.10 9.91
C ILE A 64 0.82 -8.55 8.90
N THR A 65 -0.45 -8.63 9.30
CA THR A 65 -1.55 -8.99 8.40
C THR A 65 -1.68 -7.99 7.25
N SER A 66 -1.63 -6.69 7.54
CA SER A 66 -1.67 -5.64 6.51
C SER A 66 -0.51 -5.74 5.53
N LEU A 67 0.71 -5.90 6.05
CA LEU A 67 1.91 -6.03 5.22
C LEU A 67 1.83 -7.28 4.32
N LYS A 68 1.46 -8.43 4.89
CA LYS A 68 1.34 -9.70 4.18
C LYS A 68 0.33 -9.61 3.03
N VAL A 69 -0.86 -9.08 3.31
CA VAL A 69 -1.94 -8.98 2.32
C VAL A 69 -1.59 -7.96 1.23
N SER A 70 -1.10 -6.77 1.60
CA SER A 70 -0.73 -5.73 0.63
C SER A 70 0.46 -6.15 -0.23
N PHE A 71 1.51 -6.73 0.37
CA PHE A 71 2.67 -7.19 -0.38
C PHE A 71 2.31 -8.31 -1.36
N SER A 72 1.52 -9.30 -0.92
CA SER A 72 1.05 -10.40 -1.78
C SER A 72 0.24 -9.87 -2.97
N ALA A 73 -0.67 -8.93 -2.72
CA ALA A 73 -1.49 -8.33 -3.77
C ALA A 73 -0.65 -7.56 -4.80
N VAL A 74 0.30 -6.75 -4.32
CA VAL A 74 1.18 -5.97 -5.21
C VAL A 74 2.11 -6.87 -6.01
N PHE A 75 2.66 -7.91 -5.39
CA PHE A 75 3.51 -8.87 -6.08
C PHE A 75 2.78 -9.57 -7.24
N ILE A 76 1.60 -10.11 -6.96
CA ILE A 76 0.75 -10.77 -7.97
C ILE A 76 0.34 -9.78 -9.07
N SER A 77 -0.11 -8.58 -8.66
CA SER A 77 -0.53 -7.55 -9.60
C SER A 77 0.60 -7.09 -10.51
N SER A 78 1.80 -6.91 -9.97
CA SER A 78 2.98 -6.50 -10.74
C SER A 78 3.40 -7.56 -11.74
N PHE A 79 3.38 -8.82 -11.32
CA PHE A 79 3.72 -9.95 -12.18
C PHE A 79 2.80 -10.06 -13.40
N ILE A 80 1.53 -9.68 -13.24
CA ILE A 80 0.52 -9.69 -14.33
C ILE A 80 0.55 -8.37 -15.11
N ALA A 81 0.49 -7.23 -14.39
CA ALA A 81 0.26 -5.93 -15.02
C ALA A 81 1.47 -5.40 -15.78
N VAL A 82 2.70 -5.67 -15.33
CA VAL A 82 3.91 -5.18 -16.01
C VAL A 82 4.07 -5.81 -17.39
N PRO A 83 4.07 -7.14 -17.56
CA PRO A 83 4.17 -7.74 -18.90
C PRO A 83 3.01 -7.34 -19.81
N LEU A 84 1.77 -7.34 -19.28
CA LEU A 84 0.59 -6.94 -20.04
C LEU A 84 0.65 -5.49 -20.46
N GLY A 85 1.10 -4.58 -19.59
CA GLY A 85 1.27 -3.16 -19.90
C GLY A 85 2.26 -2.92 -21.02
N ILE A 86 3.39 -3.61 -21.01
CA ILE A 86 4.39 -3.55 -22.09
C ILE A 86 3.80 -4.09 -23.41
N ILE A 87 3.10 -5.23 -23.37
CA ILE A 87 2.45 -5.80 -24.55
C ILE A 87 1.42 -4.83 -25.14
N VAL A 88 0.56 -4.25 -24.30
CA VAL A 88 -0.45 -3.26 -24.72
C VAL A 88 0.21 -2.01 -25.29
N ALA A 89 1.29 -1.54 -24.68
CA ALA A 89 2.00 -0.35 -25.16
C ALA A 89 2.60 -0.55 -26.55
N LEU A 90 3.28 -1.68 -26.78
CA LEU A 90 3.99 -1.97 -28.02
C LEU A 90 3.10 -2.34 -29.21
N ASN A 91 1.93 -2.91 -28.95
CA ASN A 91 1.05 -3.36 -30.02
C ASN A 91 0.02 -2.29 -30.39
N LYS A 92 -0.24 -2.16 -31.69
CA LYS A 92 -1.33 -1.37 -32.24
C LYS A 92 -2.45 -2.34 -32.60
N PHE A 93 -3.60 -2.24 -31.91
CA PHE A 93 -4.77 -3.07 -32.17
C PHE A 93 -6.04 -2.21 -32.11
N ILE A 94 -7.08 -2.71 -32.81
CA ILE A 94 -8.40 -2.09 -32.83
C ILE A 94 -8.99 -2.18 -31.41
N GLY A 95 -9.41 -1.04 -30.83
CA GLY A 95 -9.96 -1.01 -29.46
C GLY A 95 -8.98 -0.58 -28.37
N LYS A 96 -7.71 -0.31 -28.70
CA LYS A 96 -6.73 0.18 -27.71
C LYS A 96 -7.21 1.41 -26.94
N ASN A 97 -7.84 2.36 -27.64
CA ASN A 97 -8.39 3.56 -27.00
C ASN A 97 -9.53 3.23 -26.01
N ILE A 98 -10.37 2.25 -26.36
CA ILE A 98 -11.45 1.78 -25.47
C ILE A 98 -10.85 1.14 -24.24
N LEU A 99 -9.82 0.28 -24.40
CA LEU A 99 -9.09 -0.32 -23.28
C LEU A 99 -8.50 0.76 -22.35
N MET A 100 -7.87 1.80 -22.90
CA MET A 100 -7.32 2.90 -22.10
C MET A 100 -8.41 3.66 -21.33
N ILE A 101 -9.56 3.92 -21.96
CA ILE A 101 -10.70 4.53 -21.28
C ILE A 101 -11.20 3.62 -20.15
N CYS A 102 -11.35 2.33 -20.38
CA CYS A 102 -11.74 1.36 -19.36
C CYS A 102 -10.76 1.33 -18.18
N LEU A 103 -9.44 1.30 -18.45
CA LEU A 103 -8.42 1.30 -17.41
C LEU A 103 -8.48 2.58 -16.56
N ASN A 104 -8.62 3.75 -17.20
CA ASN A 104 -8.76 5.02 -16.49
C ASN A 104 -10.04 5.05 -15.64
N THR A 105 -11.15 4.50 -16.15
CA THR A 105 -12.41 4.38 -15.40
C THR A 105 -12.26 3.47 -14.20
N LEU A 106 -11.60 2.31 -14.36
CA LEU A 106 -11.33 1.36 -13.27
C LEU A 106 -10.48 1.98 -12.15
N MET A 107 -9.53 2.87 -12.50
CA MET A 107 -8.74 3.60 -11.51
C MET A 107 -9.58 4.58 -10.68
N ALA A 108 -10.66 5.10 -11.23
CA ALA A 108 -11.57 6.05 -10.58
C ALA A 108 -12.72 5.38 -9.82
N LEU A 109 -12.89 4.05 -9.92
CA LEU A 109 -13.98 3.35 -9.23
C LEU A 109 -13.85 3.45 -7.71
N PRO A 110 -14.97 3.71 -7.01
CA PRO A 110 -15.00 3.65 -5.55
C PRO A 110 -14.70 2.22 -5.07
N THR A 111 -13.74 2.09 -4.18
CA THR A 111 -13.26 0.78 -3.68
C THR A 111 -14.32 -0.01 -2.96
N VAL A 112 -15.26 0.69 -2.28
CA VAL A 112 -16.42 0.07 -1.63
C VAL A 112 -17.33 -0.64 -2.65
N VAL A 113 -17.47 -0.08 -3.87
CA VAL A 113 -18.27 -0.71 -4.94
C VAL A 113 -17.60 -2.01 -5.41
N ILE A 114 -16.28 -2.00 -5.57
CA ILE A 114 -15.52 -3.22 -5.90
C ILE A 114 -15.72 -4.27 -4.80
N GLY A 115 -15.60 -3.88 -3.53
CA GLY A 115 -15.83 -4.74 -2.38
C GLY A 115 -17.25 -5.33 -2.35
N LEU A 116 -18.25 -4.50 -2.65
CA LEU A 116 -19.66 -4.94 -2.70
C LEU A 116 -19.92 -5.93 -3.83
N ILE A 117 -19.40 -5.69 -5.02
CA ILE A 117 -19.50 -6.62 -6.15
C ILE A 117 -18.83 -7.95 -5.80
N MET A 118 -17.62 -7.91 -5.24
CA MET A 118 -16.91 -9.11 -4.82
C MET A 118 -17.67 -9.87 -3.73
N TYR A 119 -18.24 -9.15 -2.76
CA TYR A 119 -19.08 -9.75 -1.73
C TYR A 119 -20.26 -10.50 -2.35
N GLY A 120 -20.96 -9.88 -3.32
CA GLY A 120 -22.07 -10.51 -4.03
C GLY A 120 -21.66 -11.77 -4.81
N VAL A 121 -20.45 -11.78 -5.41
CA VAL A 121 -19.93 -12.93 -6.17
C VAL A 121 -19.44 -14.05 -5.25
N LEU A 122 -18.77 -13.72 -4.12
CA LEU A 122 -18.14 -14.68 -3.20
C LEU A 122 -19.09 -15.17 -2.10
N ASN A 123 -20.25 -14.53 -1.90
CA ASN A 123 -21.25 -14.98 -0.93
C ASN A 123 -21.80 -16.37 -1.30
N ARG A 124 -22.23 -17.15 -0.32
CA ARG A 124 -22.77 -18.52 -0.50
C ARG A 124 -23.88 -18.63 -1.55
N GLN A 125 -24.64 -17.56 -1.75
CA GLN A 125 -25.67 -17.45 -2.79
C GLN A 125 -25.15 -16.90 -4.12
N GLY A 126 -23.87 -16.50 -4.17
CA GLY A 126 -23.22 -15.93 -5.35
C GLY A 126 -22.61 -16.99 -6.27
N LEU A 127 -22.07 -16.52 -7.40
CA LEU A 127 -21.49 -17.37 -8.45
C LEU A 127 -20.33 -18.25 -7.97
N LEU A 128 -19.53 -17.76 -7.02
CA LEU A 128 -18.34 -18.44 -6.48
C LEU A 128 -18.52 -18.84 -5.00
N GLY A 129 -19.75 -18.89 -4.50
CA GLY A 129 -20.05 -19.21 -3.10
C GLY A 129 -19.57 -20.58 -2.64
N ASN A 130 -19.45 -21.54 -3.57
CA ASN A 130 -18.98 -22.91 -3.27
C ASN A 130 -17.49 -22.99 -2.89
N ILE A 131 -16.71 -21.90 -3.11
CA ILE A 131 -15.24 -21.88 -2.84
C ILE A 131 -14.94 -21.43 -1.41
N ASP A 132 -15.93 -20.94 -0.65
CA ASP A 132 -15.83 -20.44 0.72
C ASP A 132 -14.65 -19.44 0.94
N LEU A 133 -14.41 -18.58 -0.05
CA LEU A 133 -13.34 -17.57 -0.01
C LEU A 133 -13.69 -16.32 0.80
N LEU A 134 -14.98 -16.06 1.01
CA LEU A 134 -15.43 -14.87 1.73
C LEU A 134 -14.86 -14.86 3.17
N TYR A 135 -14.47 -13.69 3.66
CA TYR A 135 -13.85 -13.49 4.97
C TYR A 135 -12.47 -14.16 5.14
N THR A 136 -11.74 -14.34 4.05
CA THR A 136 -10.36 -14.83 4.07
C THR A 136 -9.35 -13.77 3.65
N GLN A 137 -8.08 -13.94 4.03
CA GLN A 137 -6.99 -13.07 3.54
C GLN A 137 -6.86 -13.17 2.02
N THR A 138 -7.09 -14.34 1.43
CA THR A 138 -7.04 -14.56 -0.02
C THR A 138 -8.08 -13.72 -0.76
N ALA A 139 -9.29 -13.61 -0.21
CA ALA A 139 -10.33 -12.77 -0.81
C ALA A 139 -9.94 -11.28 -0.80
N ILE A 140 -9.31 -10.80 0.29
CA ILE A 140 -8.78 -9.43 0.33
C ILE A 140 -7.69 -9.25 -0.73
N VAL A 141 -6.74 -10.20 -0.85
CA VAL A 141 -5.68 -10.15 -1.86
C VAL A 141 -6.25 -10.07 -3.27
N ILE A 142 -7.24 -10.88 -3.61
CA ILE A 142 -7.92 -10.84 -4.92
C ILE A 142 -8.56 -9.46 -5.16
N GLY A 143 -9.25 -8.92 -4.17
CA GLY A 143 -9.87 -7.61 -4.28
C GLY A 143 -8.87 -6.48 -4.47
N LEU A 144 -7.75 -6.53 -3.74
CA LEU A 144 -6.65 -5.61 -3.93
C LEU A 144 -6.00 -5.75 -5.31
N CYS A 145 -5.88 -6.98 -5.83
CA CYS A 145 -5.37 -7.19 -7.20
C CYS A 145 -6.27 -6.51 -8.25
N ILE A 146 -7.59 -6.63 -8.12
CA ILE A 146 -8.55 -5.97 -9.02
C ILE A 146 -8.36 -4.44 -8.99
N LEU A 147 -8.10 -3.89 -7.81
CA LEU A 147 -7.86 -2.45 -7.63
C LEU A 147 -6.51 -1.99 -8.19
N ILE A 148 -5.45 -2.78 -8.01
CA ILE A 148 -4.05 -2.37 -8.27
C ILE A 148 -3.64 -2.65 -9.71
N ILE A 149 -4.11 -3.74 -10.33
CA ILE A 149 -3.76 -4.11 -11.71
C ILE A 149 -3.95 -2.94 -12.68
N PRO A 150 -5.11 -2.25 -12.74
CA PRO A 150 -5.28 -1.14 -13.67
C PRO A 150 -4.31 0.02 -13.40
N VAL A 151 -3.93 0.25 -12.15
CA VAL A 151 -2.97 1.31 -11.76
C VAL A 151 -1.59 0.99 -12.30
N ILE A 152 -1.05 -0.19 -11.96
CA ILE A 152 0.29 -0.60 -12.40
C ILE A 152 0.34 -0.72 -13.93
N LEU A 153 -0.71 -1.25 -14.54
CA LEU A 153 -0.79 -1.43 -15.99
C LEU A 153 -0.76 -0.10 -16.72
N ASN A 154 -1.55 0.89 -16.27
CA ASN A 154 -1.58 2.23 -16.87
C ASN A 154 -0.23 2.95 -16.70
N LEU A 155 0.37 2.89 -15.50
CA LEU A 155 1.69 3.47 -15.27
C LEU A 155 2.79 2.79 -16.10
N THR A 156 2.70 1.47 -16.28
CA THR A 156 3.62 0.72 -17.16
C THR A 156 3.47 1.16 -18.62
N ILE A 157 2.25 1.30 -19.12
CA ILE A 157 1.99 1.80 -20.48
C ILE A 157 2.60 3.20 -20.66
N SER A 158 2.38 4.09 -19.70
CA SER A 158 2.93 5.45 -19.72
C SER A 158 4.47 5.44 -19.69
N ALA A 159 5.08 4.56 -18.90
CA ALA A 159 6.53 4.41 -18.84
C ALA A 159 7.10 3.96 -20.18
N VAL A 160 6.46 2.99 -20.85
CA VAL A 160 6.89 2.52 -22.17
C VAL A 160 6.74 3.61 -23.23
N TYR A 161 5.67 4.42 -23.18
CA TYR A 161 5.51 5.55 -24.13
C TYR A 161 6.53 6.66 -23.92
N SER A 162 7.08 6.80 -22.72
CA SER A 162 8.12 7.78 -22.41
C SER A 162 9.53 7.29 -22.75
N SER A 163 9.70 6.02 -23.14
CA SER A 163 10.99 5.46 -23.57
C SER A 163 11.37 5.86 -24.98
N ASP A 164 12.62 5.58 -25.40
CA ASP A 164 13.09 5.89 -26.76
C ASP A 164 12.20 5.20 -27.82
N PRO A 165 11.54 5.96 -28.72
CA PRO A 165 10.68 5.41 -29.77
C PRO A 165 11.44 4.44 -30.71
N ARG A 166 12.76 4.62 -30.86
CA ARG A 166 13.61 3.78 -31.69
C ARG A 166 13.88 2.40 -31.12
N LEU A 167 13.61 2.21 -29.80
CA LEU A 167 13.86 0.93 -29.13
C LEU A 167 13.00 -0.20 -29.73
N ALA A 168 11.73 0.06 -30.02
CA ALA A 168 10.84 -0.89 -30.67
C ALA A 168 11.33 -1.34 -32.04
N GLU A 169 11.80 -0.38 -32.85
CA GLU A 169 12.36 -0.66 -34.19
C GLU A 169 13.65 -1.49 -34.10
N ARG A 170 14.57 -1.09 -33.21
CA ARG A 170 15.83 -1.83 -32.97
C ARG A 170 15.56 -3.27 -32.58
N CYS A 171 14.64 -3.51 -31.63
CA CYS A 171 14.25 -4.87 -31.21
C CYS A 171 13.69 -5.68 -32.39
N THR A 172 12.94 -5.04 -33.29
CA THR A 172 12.34 -5.73 -34.44
C THR A 172 13.38 -6.05 -35.51
N LEU A 173 14.30 -5.12 -35.79
CA LEU A 173 15.43 -5.33 -36.74
C LEU A 173 16.36 -6.45 -36.28
N LEU A 174 16.58 -6.58 -34.97
CA LEU A 174 17.39 -7.64 -34.38
C LEU A 174 16.66 -8.99 -34.27
N GLY A 175 15.40 -9.08 -34.70
CA GLY A 175 14.61 -10.32 -34.64
C GLY A 175 14.21 -10.75 -33.22
N ALA A 176 14.15 -9.80 -32.27
CA ALA A 176 13.80 -10.09 -30.90
C ALA A 176 12.38 -10.67 -30.76
N THR A 177 12.25 -11.78 -30.03
CA THR A 177 10.95 -12.39 -29.69
C THR A 177 10.16 -11.49 -28.74
N GLN A 178 8.86 -11.74 -28.59
CA GLN A 178 8.00 -10.95 -27.68
C GLN A 178 8.52 -10.97 -26.23
N ILE A 179 8.99 -12.12 -25.75
CA ILE A 179 9.54 -12.24 -24.40
C ILE A 179 10.83 -11.42 -24.26
N GLN A 180 11.71 -11.46 -25.25
CA GLN A 180 12.93 -10.64 -25.27
C GLN A 180 12.61 -9.14 -25.28
N LYS A 181 11.60 -8.71 -26.06
CA LYS A 181 11.13 -7.31 -26.05
C LYS A 181 10.65 -6.90 -24.66
N ILE A 182 9.84 -7.73 -23.99
CA ILE A 182 9.36 -7.44 -22.62
C ILE A 182 10.56 -7.27 -21.67
N LEU A 183 11.53 -8.17 -21.68
CA LEU A 183 12.70 -8.09 -20.79
C LEU A 183 13.56 -6.86 -21.06
N ILE A 184 13.77 -6.50 -22.34
CA ILE A 184 14.48 -5.28 -22.73
C ILE A 184 13.75 -4.04 -22.19
N TYR A 185 12.43 -3.96 -22.36
CA TYR A 185 11.64 -2.83 -21.88
C TYR A 185 11.59 -2.77 -20.36
N ILE A 186 11.47 -3.91 -19.64
CA ILE A 186 11.57 -3.93 -18.18
C ILE A 186 12.88 -3.28 -17.71
N ASN A 187 14.00 -3.62 -18.36
CA ASN A 187 15.29 -3.06 -17.99
C ASN A 187 15.39 -1.55 -18.33
N GLU A 188 14.88 -1.15 -19.48
CA GLU A 188 14.90 0.24 -19.95
C GLU A 188 14.10 1.18 -19.04
N VAL A 189 12.86 0.77 -18.71
CA VAL A 189 11.94 1.63 -17.92
C VAL A 189 11.86 1.23 -16.45
N ARG A 190 12.85 0.48 -15.93
CA ARG A 190 12.85 -0.11 -14.58
C ARG A 190 12.50 0.87 -13.47
N PHE A 191 13.02 2.10 -13.51
CA PHE A 191 12.76 3.11 -12.48
C PHE A 191 11.31 3.61 -12.50
N ALA A 192 10.75 3.80 -13.69
CA ALA A 192 9.34 4.15 -13.83
C ALA A 192 8.42 3.00 -13.41
N LEU A 193 8.80 1.73 -13.71
CA LEU A 193 8.07 0.56 -13.22
C LEU A 193 8.10 0.46 -11.70
N MET A 194 9.25 0.71 -11.07
CA MET A 194 9.35 0.74 -9.60
C MET A 194 8.39 1.79 -9.01
N THR A 195 8.37 2.99 -9.58
CA THR A 195 7.42 4.05 -9.16
C THR A 195 5.97 3.58 -9.27
N GLY A 196 5.62 2.90 -10.36
CA GLY A 196 4.28 2.34 -10.57
C GLY A 196 3.91 1.27 -9.53
N ILE A 197 4.83 0.35 -9.24
CA ILE A 197 4.64 -0.72 -8.24
C ILE A 197 4.40 -0.13 -6.85
N VAL A 198 5.16 0.90 -6.49
CA VAL A 198 5.04 1.56 -5.19
C VAL A 198 3.78 2.37 -5.06
N THR A 199 3.37 3.05 -6.11
CA THR A 199 2.07 3.70 -6.16
C THR A 199 0.96 2.67 -5.92
N GLY A 200 1.07 1.48 -6.55
CA GLY A 200 0.19 0.34 -6.29
C GLY A 200 0.23 -0.12 -4.83
N TYR A 201 1.42 -0.20 -4.21
CA TYR A 201 1.57 -0.58 -2.81
C TYR A 201 0.93 0.44 -1.85
N GLY A 202 1.19 1.73 -2.06
CA GLY A 202 0.57 2.79 -1.25
C GLY A 202 -0.95 2.73 -1.31
N ARG A 203 -1.52 2.41 -2.48
CA ARG A 203 -2.95 2.22 -2.65
C ARG A 203 -3.46 0.96 -1.94
N ALA A 204 -2.69 -0.15 -1.98
CA ALA A 204 -3.04 -1.40 -1.33
C ALA A 204 -3.08 -1.29 0.20
N ILE A 205 -2.03 -0.71 0.79
CA ILE A 205 -1.90 -0.65 2.25
C ILE A 205 -2.90 0.31 2.89
N GLY A 206 -3.32 1.34 2.14
CA GLY A 206 -4.34 2.31 2.56
C GLY A 206 -5.78 1.88 2.34
N GLU A 207 -6.03 0.68 1.77
CA GLU A 207 -7.37 0.25 1.40
C GLU A 207 -8.21 -0.18 2.60
N VAL A 208 -9.42 0.37 2.70
CA VAL A 208 -10.39 0.07 3.76
C VAL A 208 -11.61 -0.67 3.21
N GLY A 209 -12.19 -0.17 2.12
CA GLY A 209 -13.49 -0.59 1.60
C GLY A 209 -13.55 -2.07 1.24
N ILE A 210 -12.62 -2.52 0.41
CA ILE A 210 -12.51 -3.93 0.02
C ILE A 210 -12.22 -4.80 1.25
N ALA A 211 -11.25 -4.40 2.09
CA ALA A 211 -10.86 -5.18 3.25
C ALA A 211 -11.99 -5.35 4.26
N MET A 212 -12.82 -4.32 4.48
CA MET A 212 -14.02 -4.41 5.34
C MET A 212 -15.08 -5.32 4.74
N MET A 213 -15.43 -5.13 3.45
CA MET A 213 -16.51 -5.85 2.80
C MET A 213 -16.21 -7.34 2.61
N VAL A 214 -15.02 -7.66 2.13
CA VAL A 214 -14.66 -9.03 1.73
C VAL A 214 -13.89 -9.76 2.83
N GLY A 215 -13.15 -9.02 3.67
CA GLY A 215 -12.37 -9.57 4.78
C GLY A 215 -13.14 -9.73 6.09
N GLY A 216 -14.20 -8.91 6.32
CA GLY A 216 -15.02 -8.98 7.53
C GLY A 216 -14.32 -8.52 8.81
N ASN A 217 -13.12 -7.93 8.74
CA ASN A 217 -12.39 -7.35 9.87
C ASN A 217 -12.23 -8.30 11.10
N ILE A 218 -11.95 -9.59 10.84
CA ILE A 218 -11.82 -10.63 11.88
C ILE A 218 -10.48 -10.47 12.59
N GLU A 219 -10.52 -10.35 13.92
CA GLU A 219 -9.35 -10.21 14.77
C GLU A 219 -8.40 -11.40 14.65
N GLY A 220 -7.10 -11.12 14.57
CA GLY A 220 -6.06 -12.14 14.43
C GLY A 220 -6.02 -12.83 13.05
N TYR A 221 -6.94 -12.53 12.12
CA TYR A 221 -7.00 -13.22 10.84
C TYR A 221 -7.06 -12.28 9.62
N THR A 222 -8.14 -11.47 9.47
CA THR A 222 -8.31 -10.59 8.31
C THR A 222 -8.25 -9.11 8.65
N ARG A 223 -8.14 -8.76 9.94
CA ARG A 223 -8.07 -7.37 10.39
C ARG A 223 -6.79 -6.74 9.88
N THR A 224 -6.91 -5.68 9.08
CA THR A 224 -5.81 -4.84 8.60
C THR A 224 -5.67 -3.57 9.44
N MET A 225 -4.56 -2.84 9.31
CA MET A 225 -4.37 -1.56 10.02
C MET A 225 -5.51 -0.58 9.74
N THR A 226 -5.88 -0.44 8.49
CA THR A 226 -6.92 0.50 8.05
C THR A 226 -8.32 0.11 8.56
N THR A 227 -8.65 -1.19 8.54
CA THR A 227 -9.93 -1.67 9.08
C THR A 227 -9.98 -1.64 10.60
N ALA A 228 -8.84 -1.85 11.26
CA ALA A 228 -8.72 -1.70 12.71
C ALA A 228 -8.87 -0.24 13.14
N ILE A 229 -8.22 0.71 12.43
CA ILE A 229 -8.39 2.15 12.69
C ILE A 229 -9.87 2.54 12.63
N ALA A 230 -10.58 2.13 11.56
CA ALA A 230 -11.99 2.44 11.40
C ALA A 230 -12.85 1.86 12.53
N LEU A 231 -12.59 0.61 12.94
CA LEU A 231 -13.31 -0.05 14.03
C LEU A 231 -13.02 0.59 15.39
N GLU A 232 -11.75 0.77 15.74
CA GLU A 232 -11.36 1.28 17.05
C GLU A 232 -11.79 2.75 17.24
N THR A 233 -11.74 3.54 16.16
CA THR A 233 -12.31 4.89 16.17
C THR A 233 -13.81 4.87 16.45
N SER A 234 -14.56 3.92 15.86
CA SER A 234 -16.01 3.80 16.10
C SER A 234 -16.35 3.31 17.51
N LYS A 235 -15.43 2.57 18.16
CA LYS A 235 -15.55 2.13 19.57
C LYS A 235 -15.15 3.22 20.57
N GLY A 236 -14.54 4.32 20.11
CA GLY A 236 -13.98 5.35 20.97
C GLY A 236 -12.57 5.06 21.51
N SER A 237 -11.92 3.97 21.07
CA SER A 237 -10.53 3.61 21.42
C SER A 237 -9.53 4.42 20.60
N PHE A 238 -9.53 5.74 20.78
CA PHE A 238 -8.77 6.66 19.93
C PHE A 238 -7.25 6.43 20.01
N GLU A 239 -6.73 6.10 21.20
CA GLU A 239 -5.29 5.86 21.41
C GLU A 239 -4.77 4.69 20.58
N PHE A 240 -5.49 3.57 20.54
CA PHE A 240 -5.12 2.41 19.75
C PHE A 240 -5.26 2.68 18.24
N ALA A 241 -6.32 3.36 17.82
CA ALA A 241 -6.51 3.79 16.44
C ALA A 241 -5.38 4.71 15.97
N LEU A 242 -4.96 5.65 16.83
CA LEU A 242 -3.86 6.59 16.54
C LEU A 242 -2.52 5.85 16.45
N SER A 243 -2.26 4.86 17.32
CA SER A 243 -1.06 4.02 17.27
C SER A 243 -0.92 3.31 15.92
N LEU A 244 -2.01 2.71 15.43
CA LEU A 244 -2.06 2.07 14.12
C LEU A 244 -1.86 3.07 12.98
N GLY A 245 -2.43 4.28 13.11
CA GLY A 245 -2.24 5.37 12.15
C GLY A 245 -0.78 5.83 12.06
N VAL A 246 -0.12 6.02 13.20
CA VAL A 246 1.32 6.36 13.27
C VAL A 246 2.17 5.25 12.65
N MET A 247 1.89 3.98 12.96
CA MET A 247 2.59 2.84 12.36
C MET A 247 2.39 2.78 10.85
N LEU A 248 1.17 3.02 10.37
CA LEU A 248 0.87 3.04 8.93
C LEU A 248 1.67 4.13 8.21
N LEU A 249 1.72 5.35 8.77
CA LEU A 249 2.51 6.46 8.23
C LEU A 249 4.00 6.15 8.24
N PHE A 250 4.51 5.55 9.33
CA PHE A 250 5.91 5.17 9.44
C PHE A 250 6.30 4.12 8.39
N ILE A 251 5.47 3.09 8.18
CA ILE A 251 5.69 2.07 7.16
C ILE A 251 5.65 2.69 5.75
N ALA A 252 4.67 3.54 5.48
CA ALA A 252 4.57 4.23 4.20
C ALA A 252 5.81 5.12 3.93
N LEU A 253 6.28 5.85 4.94
CA LEU A 253 7.48 6.67 4.86
C LEU A 253 8.72 5.81 4.58
N LEU A 254 8.89 4.72 5.31
CA LEU A 254 10.03 3.81 5.16
C LEU A 254 10.10 3.22 3.76
N ILE A 255 8.98 2.77 3.23
CA ILE A 255 8.89 2.24 1.87
C ILE A 255 9.22 3.32 0.83
N ASN A 256 8.70 4.53 0.99
CA ASN A 256 9.02 5.64 0.07
C ASN A 256 10.51 6.02 0.12
N ILE A 257 11.13 6.07 1.29
CA ILE A 257 12.57 6.33 1.43
C ILE A 257 13.39 5.23 0.74
N LEU A 258 13.06 3.97 0.98
CA LEU A 258 13.74 2.83 0.39
C LEU A 258 13.70 2.89 -1.13
N LEU A 259 12.57 3.24 -1.69
CA LEU A 259 12.39 3.38 -3.13
C LEU A 259 13.13 4.56 -3.72
N HIS A 260 13.07 5.71 -3.06
CA HIS A 260 13.84 6.87 -3.49
C HIS A 260 15.34 6.55 -3.55
N TYR A 261 15.84 5.78 -2.59
CA TYR A 261 17.22 5.30 -2.60
C TYR A 261 17.54 4.40 -3.81
N PHE A 262 16.62 3.50 -4.18
CA PHE A 262 16.80 2.62 -5.34
C PHE A 262 16.66 3.36 -6.68
N GLN A 263 15.91 4.45 -6.74
CA GLN A 263 15.76 5.27 -7.95
C GLN A 263 16.97 6.15 -8.25
N GLN A 264 17.80 6.46 -7.25
CA GLN A 264 18.99 7.32 -7.43
C GLN A 264 20.25 6.55 -7.85
N LYS A 265 20.23 5.23 -7.85
CA LYS A 265 21.31 4.37 -8.35
C LYS A 265 21.01 3.84 -9.75
#